data_54c7956c2bd6f5cd06e3309dd85da1fb
#
_entry.id   54c7956c2bd6f5cd06e3309dd85da1fb
#
_cell.length_a   1.000
_cell.length_b   1.000
_cell.length_c   1.000
_cell.angle_alpha   90.00
_cell.angle_beta   90.00
_cell.angle_gamma   90.00
#
_symmetry.space_group_name_H-M   'P 1'
#
loop_
_entity.id
_entity.type
_entity.pdbx_description
1 polymer ?
#
loop_
_entity_poly.entity_id
_entity_poly.type
_entity_poly.pdbx_seq_one_letter_code
_entity_poly.pdbx_strand_id
1 'polypeptide(L)'
;MSLPIQPISPLDGRYRAAVAEIGEYLSEAGLNRARVHVEVEWLILLADRGMFGVEALNAADQAELRRFAADFGQEQIDQLAALEAVTRHDVKAVEYLIREHLTSVGLERVAELVHFAC
;
A
#
# COMPACT_ATOMS: atom_id res chain seq x y z
N MET A 1 28.33 -29.19 -5.45
CA MET A 1 27.00 -29.31 -6.07
C MET A 1 26.00 -28.54 -5.19
N SER A 2 25.28 -27.59 -5.81
CA SER A 2 24.27 -26.82 -5.09
C SER A 2 22.89 -27.50 -5.16
N LEU A 3 22.08 -27.32 -4.13
CA LEU A 3 20.69 -27.73 -4.16
C LEU A 3 19.89 -26.78 -5.07
N PRO A 4 18.79 -27.26 -5.70
CA PRO A 4 17.84 -26.36 -6.32
C PRO A 4 17.27 -25.40 -5.27
N ILE A 5 16.73 -24.25 -5.72
CA ILE A 5 16.12 -23.28 -4.84
C ILE A 5 15.05 -23.94 -3.98
N GLN A 6 15.17 -23.75 -2.67
CA GLN A 6 14.29 -24.33 -1.66
C GLN A 6 13.69 -23.21 -0.81
N PRO A 7 12.56 -23.49 -0.12
CA PRO A 7 12.11 -22.62 0.97
C PRO A 7 13.23 -22.43 2.01
N ILE A 8 13.27 -21.24 2.61
CA ILE A 8 14.33 -20.89 3.56
C ILE A 8 14.21 -21.71 4.85
N SER A 9 12.97 -22.03 5.24
CA SER A 9 12.71 -22.76 6.48
C SER A 9 11.47 -23.65 6.33
N PRO A 10 11.19 -24.52 7.32
CA PRO A 10 9.93 -25.27 7.33
C PRO A 10 8.68 -24.38 7.35
N LEU A 11 8.79 -23.13 7.83
CA LEU A 11 7.63 -22.21 7.90
C LEU A 11 7.16 -21.76 6.52
N ASP A 12 8.07 -21.51 5.60
CA ASP A 12 7.72 -21.15 4.23
C ASP A 12 7.71 -22.37 3.27
N GLY A 13 7.95 -23.55 3.82
CA GLY A 13 7.90 -24.84 3.14
C GLY A 13 6.71 -25.69 3.60
N ARG A 14 7.01 -26.80 4.32
CA ARG A 14 6.01 -27.80 4.72
C ARG A 14 4.90 -27.26 5.61
N TYR A 15 5.15 -26.21 6.40
CA TYR A 15 4.17 -25.60 7.30
C TYR A 15 3.53 -24.32 6.78
N ARG A 16 3.77 -23.99 5.52
CA ARG A 16 3.29 -22.74 4.91
C ARG A 16 1.78 -22.54 5.11
N ALA A 17 0.98 -23.59 4.88
CA ALA A 17 -0.47 -23.51 5.06
C ALA A 17 -0.87 -23.29 6.52
N ALA A 18 -0.13 -23.89 7.45
CA ALA A 18 -0.43 -23.79 8.89
C ALA A 18 -0.16 -22.37 9.44
N VAL A 19 0.75 -21.61 8.83
CA VAL A 19 1.11 -20.25 9.26
C VAL A 19 0.58 -19.16 8.32
N ALA A 20 -0.29 -19.51 7.39
CA ALA A 20 -0.80 -18.56 6.37
C ALA A 20 -1.48 -17.34 6.99
N GLU A 21 -2.21 -17.51 8.08
CA GLU A 21 -2.86 -16.42 8.80
C GLU A 21 -1.85 -15.41 9.35
N ILE A 22 -0.70 -15.87 9.83
CA ILE A 22 0.39 -15.00 10.28
C ILE A 22 0.95 -14.21 9.09
N GLY A 23 1.01 -14.82 7.91
CA GLY A 23 1.45 -14.17 6.67
C GLY A 23 0.63 -12.95 6.29
N GLU A 24 -0.64 -12.90 6.66
CA GLU A 24 -1.49 -11.72 6.45
C GLU A 24 -0.92 -10.46 7.10
N TYR A 25 -0.15 -10.60 8.17
CA TYR A 25 0.42 -9.49 8.94
C TYR A 25 1.92 -9.33 8.77
N LEU A 26 2.66 -10.43 8.75
CA LEU A 26 4.13 -10.42 8.83
C LEU A 26 4.84 -10.55 7.48
N SER A 27 4.11 -10.82 6.41
CA SER A 27 4.71 -10.84 5.06
C SER A 27 4.99 -9.43 4.55
N GLU A 28 5.80 -9.31 3.52
CA GLU A 28 5.99 -8.04 2.80
C GLU A 28 4.66 -7.47 2.29
N ALA A 29 3.79 -8.32 1.77
CA ALA A 29 2.47 -7.90 1.33
C ALA A 29 1.64 -7.35 2.48
N GLY A 30 1.66 -7.99 3.65
CA GLY A 30 1.00 -7.50 4.87
C GLY A 30 1.58 -6.16 5.32
N LEU A 31 2.89 -5.99 5.28
CA LEU A 31 3.55 -4.72 5.59
C LEU A 31 3.12 -3.62 4.63
N ASN A 32 3.12 -3.88 3.33
CA ASN A 32 2.73 -2.89 2.34
C ASN A 32 1.24 -2.53 2.43
N ARG A 33 0.38 -3.48 2.73
CA ARG A 33 -1.03 -3.20 3.01
C ARG A 33 -1.18 -2.25 4.20
N ALA A 34 -0.43 -2.48 5.27
CA ALA A 34 -0.42 -1.61 6.44
C ALA A 34 0.11 -0.21 6.10
N ARG A 35 1.15 -0.11 5.27
CA ARG A 35 1.67 1.17 4.78
C ARG A 35 0.61 1.95 4.01
N VAL A 36 -0.09 1.28 3.09
CA VAL A 36 -1.18 1.93 2.33
C VAL A 36 -2.28 2.42 3.26
N HIS A 37 -2.66 1.62 4.26
CA HIS A 37 -3.66 2.01 5.25
C HIS A 37 -3.24 3.28 6.00
N VAL A 38 -2.02 3.32 6.50
CA VAL A 38 -1.50 4.49 7.24
C VAL A 38 -1.45 5.73 6.34
N GLU A 39 -0.96 5.58 5.12
CA GLU A 39 -0.88 6.69 4.16
C GLU A 39 -2.26 7.24 3.80
N VAL A 40 -3.24 6.38 3.61
CA VAL A 40 -4.62 6.79 3.31
C VAL A 40 -5.23 7.55 4.50
N GLU A 41 -5.12 7.03 5.72
CA GLU A 41 -5.65 7.71 6.90
C GLU A 41 -4.95 9.06 7.16
N TRP A 42 -3.64 9.11 6.94
CA TRP A 42 -2.87 10.34 7.06
C TRP A 42 -3.30 11.39 6.02
N LEU A 43 -3.47 10.96 4.77
CA LEU A 43 -3.97 11.82 3.68
C LEU A 43 -5.35 12.42 4.02
N ILE A 44 -6.27 11.60 4.51
CA ILE A 44 -7.61 12.04 4.91
C ILE A 44 -7.51 13.07 6.02
N LEU A 45 -6.70 12.82 7.04
CA LEU A 45 -6.49 13.75 8.14
C LEU A 45 -5.93 15.10 7.66
N LEU A 46 -4.92 15.08 6.80
CA LEU A 46 -4.31 16.30 6.27
C LEU A 46 -5.31 17.11 5.45
N ALA A 47 -6.13 16.45 4.63
CA ALA A 47 -7.19 17.10 3.86
C ALA A 47 -8.25 17.73 4.78
N ASP A 48 -8.68 16.99 5.82
CA ASP A 48 -9.64 17.50 6.82
C ASP A 48 -9.11 18.73 7.57
N ARG A 49 -7.80 18.82 7.74
CA ARG A 49 -7.15 19.98 8.38
C ARG A 49 -6.85 21.12 7.41
N GLY A 50 -7.23 20.97 6.15
CA GLY A 50 -7.01 22.00 5.12
C GLY A 50 -5.55 22.26 4.81
N MET A 51 -4.69 21.27 4.92
CA MET A 51 -3.26 21.41 4.61
C MET A 51 -3.08 21.93 3.18
N PHE A 52 -2.22 22.92 3.01
CA PHE A 52 -1.99 23.64 1.74
C PHE A 52 -3.26 24.23 1.10
N GLY A 53 -4.32 24.47 1.91
CA GLY A 53 -5.56 25.01 1.41
C GLY A 53 -6.43 24.00 0.63
N VAL A 54 -6.12 22.73 0.67
CA VAL A 54 -6.96 21.72 0.02
C VAL A 54 -8.31 21.61 0.74
N GLU A 55 -9.34 21.35 -0.05
CA GLU A 55 -10.67 21.06 0.48
C GLU A 55 -10.72 19.65 1.06
N ALA A 56 -11.41 19.49 2.20
CA ALA A 56 -11.61 18.18 2.81
C ALA A 56 -12.28 17.20 1.84
N LEU A 57 -11.92 15.93 1.96
CA LEU A 57 -12.56 14.88 1.20
C LEU A 57 -13.98 14.63 1.75
N ASN A 58 -14.95 14.48 0.86
CA ASN A 58 -16.31 14.12 1.27
C ASN A 58 -16.38 12.64 1.72
N ALA A 59 -17.52 12.24 2.28
CA ALA A 59 -17.68 10.88 2.82
C ALA A 59 -17.49 9.79 1.75
N ALA A 60 -17.92 10.04 0.51
CA ALA A 60 -17.78 9.08 -0.59
C ALA A 60 -16.32 8.91 -1.00
N ASP A 61 -15.56 10.00 -1.08
CA ASP A 61 -14.13 9.98 -1.42
C ASP A 61 -13.32 9.28 -0.32
N GLN A 62 -13.62 9.57 0.95
CA GLN A 62 -12.97 8.88 2.07
C GLN A 62 -13.26 7.37 2.04
N ALA A 63 -14.51 6.98 1.76
CA ALA A 63 -14.90 5.58 1.66
C ALA A 63 -14.19 4.88 0.49
N GLU A 64 -14.02 5.56 -0.64
CA GLU A 64 -13.26 5.03 -1.78
C GLU A 64 -11.80 4.75 -1.42
N LEU A 65 -11.13 5.69 -0.78
CA LEU A 65 -9.73 5.51 -0.39
C LEU A 65 -9.57 4.41 0.66
N ARG A 66 -10.47 4.33 1.63
CA ARG A 66 -10.46 3.26 2.63
C ARG A 66 -10.72 1.89 2.02
N ARG A 67 -11.61 1.82 1.04
CA ARG A 67 -11.86 0.59 0.29
C ARG A 67 -10.61 0.16 -0.49
N PHE A 68 -9.93 1.09 -1.16
CA PHE A 68 -8.67 0.80 -1.83
C PHE A 68 -7.63 0.19 -0.88
N ALA A 69 -7.47 0.75 0.30
CA ALA A 69 -6.56 0.23 1.31
C ALA A 69 -6.99 -1.16 1.83
N ALA A 70 -8.29 -1.35 2.06
CA ALA A 70 -8.83 -2.62 2.56
C ALA A 70 -8.75 -3.74 1.53
N ASP A 71 -8.94 -3.42 0.25
CA ASP A 71 -8.94 -4.38 -0.86
C ASP A 71 -7.54 -4.65 -1.43
N PHE A 72 -6.48 -4.22 -0.73
CA PHE A 72 -5.11 -4.48 -1.14
C PHE A 72 -4.91 -5.99 -1.34
N GLY A 73 -4.65 -6.39 -2.57
CA GLY A 73 -4.53 -7.78 -2.96
C GLY A 73 -3.48 -8.00 -4.05
N GLN A 74 -3.58 -9.10 -4.77
CA GLN A 74 -2.57 -9.51 -5.76
C GLN A 74 -2.33 -8.45 -6.84
N GLU A 75 -3.38 -7.79 -7.30
CA GLU A 75 -3.24 -6.72 -8.30
C GLU A 75 -2.33 -5.59 -7.78
N GLN A 76 -2.54 -5.15 -6.56
CA GLN A 76 -1.74 -4.09 -5.94
C GLN A 76 -0.32 -4.57 -5.62
N ILE A 77 -0.16 -5.82 -5.22
CA ILE A 77 1.16 -6.44 -5.02
C ILE A 77 1.97 -6.39 -6.32
N ASP A 78 1.38 -6.79 -7.42
CA ASP A 78 2.03 -6.81 -8.74
C ASP A 78 2.34 -5.39 -9.23
N GLN A 79 1.40 -4.47 -9.08
CA GLN A 79 1.57 -3.06 -9.43
C GLN A 79 2.69 -2.42 -8.61
N LEU A 80 2.73 -2.71 -7.32
CA LEU A 80 3.77 -2.21 -6.41
C LEU A 80 5.15 -2.76 -6.79
N ALA A 81 5.25 -4.04 -7.13
CA ALA A 81 6.49 -4.64 -7.58
C ALA A 81 7.01 -3.98 -8.87
N ALA A 82 6.12 -3.67 -9.81
CA ALA A 82 6.48 -2.96 -11.04
C ALA A 82 6.99 -1.54 -10.76
N LEU A 83 6.36 -0.82 -9.83
CA LEU A 83 6.78 0.51 -9.41
C LEU A 83 8.14 0.47 -8.71
N GLU A 84 8.34 -0.47 -7.80
CA GLU A 84 9.60 -0.64 -7.07
C GLU A 84 10.77 -0.98 -8.01
N ALA A 85 10.53 -1.75 -9.05
CA ALA A 85 11.54 -2.07 -10.06
C ALA A 85 12.11 -0.81 -10.75
N VAL A 86 11.30 0.24 -10.86
CA VAL A 86 11.69 1.53 -11.44
C VAL A 86 12.27 2.47 -10.38
N THR A 87 11.56 2.63 -9.25
CA THR A 87 11.95 3.57 -8.19
C THR A 87 13.14 3.08 -7.38
N ARG A 88 13.32 1.77 -7.29
CA ARG A 88 14.30 1.10 -6.42
C ARG A 88 14.19 1.54 -4.95
N HIS A 89 12.97 1.86 -4.54
CA HIS A 89 12.66 2.31 -3.20
C HIS A 89 11.25 1.84 -2.83
N ASP A 90 11.13 1.03 -1.80
CA ASP A 90 9.89 0.36 -1.41
C ASP A 90 8.78 1.34 -0.99
N VAL A 91 9.09 2.30 -0.13
CA VAL A 91 8.10 3.27 0.36
C VAL A 91 7.73 4.27 -0.74
N LYS A 92 8.68 4.67 -1.59
CA LYS A 92 8.40 5.53 -2.73
C LYS A 92 7.45 4.86 -3.72
N ALA A 93 7.57 3.55 -3.91
CA ALA A 93 6.64 2.78 -4.72
C ALA A 93 5.22 2.82 -4.14
N VAL A 94 5.06 2.73 -2.83
CA VAL A 94 3.76 2.88 -2.15
C VAL A 94 3.16 4.27 -2.41
N GLU A 95 3.97 5.33 -2.32
CA GLU A 95 3.53 6.69 -2.64
C GLU A 95 2.96 6.76 -4.06
N TYR A 96 3.68 6.23 -5.04
CA TYR A 96 3.23 6.25 -6.43
C TYR A 96 1.99 5.39 -6.66
N LEU A 97 1.88 4.24 -6.00
CA LEU A 97 0.68 3.41 -6.07
C LEU A 97 -0.57 4.21 -5.65
N ILE A 98 -0.48 4.93 -4.55
CA ILE A 98 -1.59 5.74 -4.05
C ILE A 98 -1.87 6.91 -4.99
N ARG A 99 -0.84 7.59 -5.50
CA ARG A 99 -1.00 8.68 -6.47
C ARG A 99 -1.69 8.22 -7.75
N GLU A 100 -1.33 7.07 -8.27
CA GLU A 100 -1.98 6.48 -9.44
C GLU A 100 -3.46 6.19 -9.18
N HIS A 101 -3.77 5.66 -8.00
CA HIS A 101 -5.16 5.42 -7.61
C HIS A 101 -5.94 6.74 -7.51
N LEU A 102 -5.38 7.77 -6.89
CA LEU A 102 -6.01 9.09 -6.82
C LEU A 102 -6.36 9.64 -8.20
N THR A 103 -5.43 9.55 -9.14
CA THR A 103 -5.67 9.96 -10.53
C THR A 103 -6.81 9.16 -11.15
N SER A 104 -6.87 7.85 -10.92
CA SER A 104 -7.89 6.97 -11.50
C SER A 104 -9.31 7.27 -11.00
N VAL A 105 -9.45 7.84 -9.82
CA VAL A 105 -10.75 8.18 -9.21
C VAL A 105 -11.03 9.69 -9.18
N GLY A 106 -10.20 10.50 -9.86
CA GLY A 106 -10.42 11.94 -9.98
C GLY A 106 -10.10 12.74 -8.72
N LEU A 107 -9.17 12.25 -7.90
CA LEU A 107 -8.76 12.88 -6.65
C LEU A 107 -7.32 13.41 -6.68
N GLU A 108 -6.76 13.67 -7.86
CA GLU A 108 -5.38 14.15 -7.94
C GLU A 108 -5.14 15.49 -7.25
N ARG A 109 -6.18 16.25 -6.92
CA ARG A 109 -6.06 17.51 -6.16
C ARG A 109 -5.43 17.35 -4.79
N VAL A 110 -5.46 16.15 -4.21
CA VAL A 110 -4.85 15.85 -2.91
C VAL A 110 -3.55 15.04 -3.02
N ALA A 111 -3.05 14.81 -4.23
CA ALA A 111 -1.87 13.95 -4.46
C ALA A 111 -0.61 14.45 -3.73
N GLU A 112 -0.44 15.75 -3.55
CA GLU A 112 0.71 16.32 -2.86
C GLU A 112 0.72 16.01 -1.35
N LEU A 113 -0.40 15.58 -0.79
CA LEU A 113 -0.51 15.19 0.61
C LEU A 113 -0.06 13.74 0.85
N VAL A 114 0.06 12.93 -0.22
CA VAL A 114 0.52 11.55 -0.09
C VAL A 114 1.95 11.55 0.44
N HIS A 115 2.18 10.82 1.50
CA HIS A 115 3.49 10.67 2.17
C HIS A 115 4.08 12.00 2.68
N PHE A 116 3.26 13.03 2.82
CA PHE A 116 3.73 14.32 3.32
C PHE A 116 4.21 14.20 4.77
N ALA A 117 5.41 14.71 5.03
CA ALA A 117 6.05 14.71 6.34
C ALA A 117 6.29 13.31 6.95
N CYS A 118 6.35 12.29 6.13
CA CYS A 118 6.65 10.92 6.57
C CYS A 118 8.11 10.56 6.43
#